data_015a217237c33296a281740efe94c2ac
#
_entry.id   015a217237c33296a281740efe94c2ac
#
_cell.length_a   1.000
_cell.length_b   1.000
_cell.length_c   1.000
_cell.angle_alpha   90.00
_cell.angle_beta   90.00
_cell.angle_gamma   90.00
#
_symmetry.space_group_name_H-M   'P 1'
#
loop_
_entity.id
_entity.type
_entity.pdbx_description
1 polymer ?
#
loop_
_entity_poly.entity_id
_entity_poly.type
_entity_poly.pdbx_seq_one_letter_code
_entity_poly.pdbx_strand_id
1 'polypeptide(L)'
;MGKQGTLTKAEMQVMNILWSLPSMKGTISDVLEGYGEKKPAYTTVATFMKILLNKGYVGFEKLKGTKTQCYYPLITKQEYTRKVLDGVKEDLFGGSLSSLVRFFVKEGKYF
;
A
#
# COMPACT_ATOMS: atom_id res chain seq x y z
N MET A 1 3.30 18.14 4.61
CA MET A 1 3.99 17.42 3.77
C MET A 1 4.30 16.01 4.17
N GLY A 2 3.63 15.11 3.58
CA GLY A 2 3.80 13.72 3.90
C GLY A 2 5.17 13.23 3.48
N LYS A 3 5.74 12.37 4.28
CA LYS A 3 6.96 11.75 3.92
C LYS A 3 6.64 10.43 3.35
N GLN A 4 6.42 10.39 2.08
CA GLN A 4 6.07 9.16 1.42
C GLN A 4 7.30 8.30 1.24
N GLY A 5 7.77 7.73 2.33
CA GLY A 5 8.84 6.76 2.24
C GLY A 5 8.35 5.47 1.64
N THR A 6 9.25 4.52 1.52
CA THR A 6 8.90 3.19 1.04
C THR A 6 8.06 2.47 2.07
N LEU A 7 7.07 1.73 1.61
CA LEU A 7 6.22 0.95 2.51
C LEU A 7 6.94 -0.33 2.95
N THR A 8 6.75 -0.68 4.21
CA THR A 8 7.22 -1.97 4.68
C THR A 8 6.30 -3.05 4.13
N LYS A 9 6.72 -4.30 4.25
CA LYS A 9 5.92 -5.41 3.77
C LYS A 9 4.55 -5.45 4.45
N ALA A 10 4.52 -5.19 5.75
CA ALA A 10 3.26 -5.20 6.50
C ALA A 10 2.35 -4.06 6.06
N GLU A 11 2.92 -2.88 5.83
CA GLU A 11 2.16 -1.73 5.38
C GLU A 11 1.63 -1.95 3.97
N MET A 12 2.44 -2.58 3.14
CA MET A 12 2.04 -2.89 1.78
C MET A 12 0.83 -3.83 1.76
N GLN A 13 0.80 -4.76 2.68
CA GLN A 13 -0.33 -5.67 2.79
C GLN A 13 -1.62 -4.91 3.08
N VAL A 14 -1.57 -3.94 3.99
CA VAL A 14 -2.74 -3.11 4.28
C VAL A 14 -3.18 -2.34 3.04
N MET A 15 -2.23 -1.74 2.33
CA MET A 15 -2.55 -0.99 1.13
C MET A 15 -3.17 -1.88 0.05
N ASN A 16 -2.64 -3.09 -0.12
CA ASN A 16 -3.20 -4.02 -1.10
C ASN A 16 -4.64 -4.36 -0.77
N ILE A 17 -4.94 -4.53 0.51
CA ILE A 17 -6.31 -4.81 0.91
C ILE A 17 -7.22 -3.62 0.61
N LEU A 18 -6.76 -2.40 0.95
CA LEU A 18 -7.55 -1.20 0.66
C LEU A 18 -7.82 -1.05 -0.83
N TRP A 19 -6.81 -1.27 -1.66
CA TRP A 19 -6.98 -1.16 -3.10
C TRP A 19 -7.93 -2.21 -3.64
N SER A 20 -8.11 -3.32 -2.91
CA SER A 20 -8.98 -4.41 -3.35
C SER A 20 -10.42 -4.26 -2.88
N LEU A 21 -10.67 -3.35 -1.94
CA LEU A 21 -12.03 -3.18 -1.45
C LEU A 21 -12.93 -2.59 -2.54
N PRO A 22 -14.22 -2.95 -2.56
CA PRO A 22 -15.11 -2.56 -3.66
C PRO A 22 -15.14 -1.06 -3.95
N SER A 23 -15.16 -0.23 -2.92
CA SER A 23 -15.16 1.22 -3.14
C SER A 23 -13.80 1.84 -2.84
N MET A 24 -12.77 1.00 -2.72
CA MET A 24 -11.41 1.44 -2.41
C MET A 24 -11.35 2.24 -1.11
N LYS A 25 -12.22 1.89 -0.17
CA LYS A 25 -12.18 2.48 1.17
C LYS A 25 -12.85 1.53 2.13
N GLY A 26 -12.47 1.63 3.39
CA GLY A 26 -13.04 0.78 4.41
C GLY A 26 -12.57 1.13 5.80
N THR A 27 -13.25 0.56 6.77
CA THR A 27 -12.88 0.71 8.17
C THR A 27 -11.74 -0.27 8.50
N ILE A 28 -11.20 -0.15 9.70
CA ILE A 28 -10.19 -1.10 10.14
C ILE A 28 -10.75 -2.52 10.14
N SER A 29 -12.03 -2.66 10.52
CA SER A 29 -12.68 -3.97 10.49
C SER A 29 -12.73 -4.54 9.06
N ASP A 30 -13.03 -3.68 8.09
CA ASP A 30 -13.06 -4.11 6.69
C ASP A 30 -11.69 -4.59 6.25
N VAL A 31 -10.65 -3.88 6.65
CA VAL A 31 -9.29 -4.26 6.31
C VAL A 31 -8.94 -5.59 6.96
N LEU A 32 -9.33 -5.77 8.22
CA LEU A 32 -9.09 -7.05 8.91
C LEU A 32 -9.70 -8.21 8.17
N GLU A 33 -10.92 -8.04 7.67
CA GLU A 33 -11.57 -9.09 6.92
C GLU A 33 -10.80 -9.45 5.66
N GLY A 34 -10.10 -8.48 5.10
CA GLY A 34 -9.30 -8.71 3.91
C GLY A 34 -8.08 -9.59 4.15
N TYR A 35 -7.67 -9.77 5.39
CA TYR A 35 -6.56 -10.67 5.70
C TYR A 35 -6.95 -12.13 5.65
N GLY A 36 -8.24 -12.43 5.71
CA GLY A 36 -8.70 -13.80 5.73
C GLY A 36 -8.40 -14.48 7.05
N GLU A 37 -7.88 -15.69 6.98
CA GLU A 37 -7.64 -16.47 8.18
C GLU A 37 -6.46 -15.99 9.01
N LYS A 38 -5.54 -15.28 8.39
CA LYS A 38 -4.33 -14.83 9.08
C LYS A 38 -4.43 -13.38 9.52
N LYS A 39 -5.60 -12.98 9.96
CA LYS A 39 -5.77 -11.59 10.34
C LYS A 39 -5.03 -11.28 11.66
N PRO A 40 -4.34 -10.17 11.72
CA PRO A 40 -3.67 -9.73 12.93
C PRO A 40 -4.67 -9.14 13.92
N ALA A 41 -4.16 -8.67 15.06
CA ALA A 41 -5.03 -8.02 16.02
C ALA A 41 -5.54 -6.68 15.47
N TYR A 42 -6.70 -6.28 15.92
CA TYR A 42 -7.27 -4.99 15.53
C TYR A 42 -6.30 -3.85 15.80
N THR A 43 -5.68 -3.86 16.98
CA THR A 43 -4.75 -2.80 17.36
C THR A 43 -3.53 -2.76 16.46
N THR A 44 -3.11 -3.91 15.96
CA THR A 44 -1.98 -3.96 15.03
C THR A 44 -2.31 -3.24 13.73
N VAL A 45 -3.49 -3.52 13.18
CA VAL A 45 -3.90 -2.86 11.94
C VAL A 45 -4.12 -1.37 12.17
N ALA A 46 -4.67 -1.01 13.35
CA ALA A 46 -4.86 0.39 13.70
C ALA A 46 -3.54 1.13 13.71
N THR A 47 -2.49 0.48 14.22
CA THR A 47 -1.16 1.08 14.24
C THR A 47 -0.62 1.27 12.82
N PHE A 48 -0.76 0.25 11.97
CA PHE A 48 -0.35 0.37 10.58
C PHE A 48 -1.08 1.52 9.90
N MET A 49 -2.37 1.66 10.17
CA MET A 49 -3.15 2.72 9.55
C MET A 49 -2.66 4.08 9.98
N LYS A 50 -2.29 4.22 11.26
CA LYS A 50 -1.75 5.47 11.77
C LYS A 50 -0.44 5.82 11.07
N ILE A 51 0.41 4.82 10.87
CA ILE A 51 1.67 5.02 10.17
C ILE A 51 1.43 5.45 8.73
N LEU A 52 0.48 4.81 8.06
CA LEU A 52 0.15 5.16 6.69
C LEU A 52 -0.41 6.57 6.58
N LEU A 53 -1.21 7.00 7.57
CA LEU A 53 -1.68 8.37 7.62
C LEU A 53 -0.51 9.35 7.72
N ASN A 54 0.44 9.04 8.60
CA ASN A 54 1.59 9.91 8.80
C ASN A 54 2.47 9.99 7.57
N LYS A 55 2.55 8.89 6.82
CA LYS A 55 3.34 8.86 5.59
C LYS A 55 2.60 9.49 4.40
N GLY A 56 1.32 9.79 4.57
CA GLY A 56 0.55 10.42 3.50
C GLY A 56 0.02 9.46 2.46
N TYR A 57 -0.06 8.17 2.77
CA TYR A 57 -0.59 7.18 1.84
C TYR A 57 -2.08 6.99 1.93
N VAL A 58 -2.68 7.28 3.08
CA VAL A 58 -4.13 7.14 3.24
C VAL A 58 -4.70 8.39 3.87
N GLY A 59 -5.97 8.62 3.60
CA GLY A 59 -6.76 9.62 4.29
C GLY A 59 -7.90 8.93 5.00
N PHE A 60 -8.71 9.67 5.71
CA PHE A 60 -9.86 9.09 6.37
C PHE A 60 -11.00 10.09 6.44
N GLU A 61 -12.19 9.56 6.62
CA GLU A 61 -13.38 10.35 6.87
C GLU A 61 -14.22 9.61 7.89
N LYS A 62 -14.99 10.33 8.67
CA LYS A 62 -15.88 9.69 9.62
C LYS A 62 -17.16 9.30 8.92
N LEU A 63 -17.63 8.10 9.22
CA LEU A 63 -18.92 7.68 8.69
C LEU A 63 -20.02 8.48 9.39
N LYS A 64 -20.95 8.95 8.59
CA LYS A 64 -22.02 9.80 9.10
C LYS A 64 -22.80 9.12 10.20
N GLY A 65 -22.98 9.83 11.30
CA GLY A 65 -23.74 9.32 12.43
C GLY A 65 -23.00 8.36 13.33
N THR A 66 -21.69 8.20 13.12
CA THR A 66 -20.90 7.30 13.96
C THR A 66 -19.56 7.94 14.27
N LYS A 67 -18.80 7.26 15.13
CA LYS A 67 -17.42 7.67 15.40
C LYS A 67 -16.45 6.84 14.58
N THR A 68 -16.97 5.98 13.75
CA THR A 68 -16.14 5.08 12.95
C THR A 68 -15.46 5.85 11.84
N GLN A 69 -14.16 5.57 11.64
CA GLN A 69 -13.38 6.19 10.59
C GLN A 69 -13.25 5.22 9.42
N CYS A 70 -13.42 5.76 8.23
CA CYS A 70 -13.29 5.01 6.99
C CYS A 70 -12.03 5.52 6.29
N TYR A 71 -11.12 4.61 5.96
CA TYR A 71 -9.84 4.97 5.37
C TYR A 71 -9.85 4.71 3.87
N TYR A 72 -9.11 5.51 3.14
CA TYR A 72 -9.01 5.35 1.68
C TYR A 72 -7.60 5.71 1.23
N PRO A 73 -7.12 5.06 0.17
CA PRO A 73 -5.77 5.36 -0.32
C PRO A 73 -5.72 6.71 -1.01
N LEU A 74 -4.64 7.43 -0.79
CA LEU A 74 -4.39 8.72 -1.44
C LEU A 74 -3.52 8.56 -2.67
N ILE A 75 -3.04 7.35 -2.92
CA ILE A 75 -2.22 7.03 -4.07
C ILE A 75 -2.77 5.75 -4.68
N THR A 76 -2.81 5.68 -6.00
CA THR A 76 -3.27 4.46 -6.64
C THR A 76 -2.19 3.41 -6.61
N LYS A 77 -2.59 2.14 -6.80
CA LYS A 77 -1.62 1.05 -6.86
C LYS A 77 -0.65 1.28 -8.01
N GLN A 78 -1.16 1.78 -9.13
CA GLN A 78 -0.32 2.06 -10.29
C GLN A 78 0.70 3.16 -10.00
N GLU A 79 0.26 4.21 -9.32
CA GLU A 79 1.17 5.30 -8.96
C GLU A 79 2.26 4.82 -8.03
N TYR A 80 1.90 4.00 -7.03
CA TYR A 80 2.88 3.48 -6.11
C TYR A 80 3.86 2.56 -6.81
N THR A 81 3.35 1.69 -7.68
CA THR A 81 4.19 0.77 -8.43
C THR A 81 5.20 1.53 -9.27
N ARG A 82 4.75 2.59 -9.94
CA ARG A 82 5.65 3.41 -10.76
C ARG A 82 6.73 4.05 -9.90
N LYS A 83 6.35 4.55 -8.74
CA LYS A 83 7.30 5.19 -7.84
C LYS A 83 8.38 4.22 -7.39
N VAL A 84 7.99 3.00 -7.06
CA VAL A 84 8.95 1.97 -6.63
C VAL A 84 9.86 1.58 -7.77
N LEU A 85 9.30 1.39 -8.96
CA LEU A 85 10.10 1.03 -10.14
C LEU A 85 11.09 2.12 -10.50
N ASP A 86 10.68 3.38 -10.39
CA ASP A 86 11.59 4.50 -10.65
C ASP A 86 12.76 4.48 -9.68
N GLY A 87 12.50 4.20 -8.40
CA GLY A 87 13.54 4.11 -7.41
C GLY A 87 14.51 2.97 -7.71
N VAL A 88 13.99 1.80 -8.06
CA VAL A 88 14.83 0.66 -8.40
C VAL A 88 15.64 0.96 -9.65
N LYS A 89 15.01 1.59 -10.63
CA LYS A 89 15.68 1.94 -11.87
C LYS A 89 16.87 2.85 -11.62
N GLU A 90 16.68 3.86 -10.79
CA GLU A 90 17.76 4.81 -10.48
C GLU A 90 18.87 4.16 -9.66
N ASP A 91 18.47 3.40 -8.66
CA ASP A 91 19.43 2.86 -7.71
C ASP A 91 20.23 1.68 -8.23
N LEU A 92 19.59 0.82 -9.00
CA LEU A 92 20.22 -0.44 -9.41
C LEU A 92 20.57 -0.50 -10.89
N PHE A 93 19.88 0.24 -11.72
CA PHE A 93 20.04 0.09 -13.16
C PHE A 93 20.38 1.40 -13.87
N GLY A 94 20.79 2.41 -13.11
CA GLY A 94 21.24 3.66 -13.69
C GLY A 94 20.18 4.37 -14.51
N GLY A 95 18.91 4.23 -14.13
CA GLY A 95 17.82 4.89 -14.81
C GLY A 95 17.33 4.17 -16.04
N SER A 96 17.76 2.93 -16.28
CA SER A 96 17.37 2.18 -17.47
C SER A 96 16.28 1.17 -17.17
N LEU A 97 15.08 1.44 -17.69
CA LEU A 97 13.97 0.51 -17.56
C LEU A 97 14.26 -0.79 -18.34
N SER A 98 14.96 -0.67 -19.47
CA SER A 98 15.32 -1.84 -20.24
C SER A 98 16.17 -2.81 -19.45
N SER A 99 17.12 -2.28 -18.69
CA SER A 99 17.96 -3.11 -17.85
C SER A 99 17.15 -3.84 -16.78
N LEU A 100 16.17 -3.16 -16.21
CA LEU A 100 15.30 -3.74 -15.20
C LEU A 100 14.51 -4.91 -15.80
N VAL A 101 13.89 -4.70 -16.94
CA VAL A 101 13.11 -5.73 -17.60
C VAL A 101 14.00 -6.91 -17.97
N ARG A 102 15.18 -6.62 -18.49
CA ARG A 102 16.12 -7.67 -18.87
C ARG A 102 16.53 -8.51 -17.67
N PHE A 103 16.72 -7.86 -16.53
CA PHE A 103 17.07 -8.56 -15.31
C PHE A 103 15.99 -9.56 -14.91
N PHE A 104 14.73 -9.16 -14.92
CA PHE A 104 13.64 -10.05 -14.57
C PHE A 104 13.50 -11.21 -15.54
N VAL A 105 13.64 -10.92 -16.82
CA VAL A 105 13.54 -11.98 -17.84
C VAL A 105 14.66 -12.99 -17.67
N LYS A 106 15.85 -12.51 -17.42
CA LYS A 106 17.01 -13.38 -17.24
C LYS A 106 16.83 -14.31 -16.05
N GLU A 107 16.22 -13.82 -14.98
CA GLU A 107 15.98 -14.65 -13.81
C GLU A 107 14.93 -15.72 -14.07
N GLY A 108 14.11 -15.52 -15.09
CA GLY A 108 13.12 -16.51 -15.47
C GLY A 108 12.03 -16.76 -14.46
N LYS A 109 11.79 -15.81 -13.59
CA LYS A 109 10.82 -16.00 -12.51
C LYS A 109 9.45 -15.40 -12.77
N TYR A 110 9.34 -14.57 -13.76
CA TYR A 110 8.12 -13.80 -13.97
C TYR A 110 7.48 -13.98 -15.32
N PHE A 111 8.02 -14.87 -16.10
CA PHE A 111 7.49 -15.07 -17.46
C PHE A 111 7.52 -16.54 -17.83
#